data_42b57a97dda4df40d0d0f95dd47f6f2f
#
_entry.id   42b57a97dda4df40d0d0f95dd47f6f2f
#
_cell.length_a   1.000
_cell.length_b   1.000
_cell.length_c   1.000
_cell.angle_alpha   90.00
_cell.angle_beta   90.00
_cell.angle_gamma   90.00
#
_symmetry.space_group_name_H-M   'P 1'
#
loop_
_entity.id
_entity.type
_entity.pdbx_description
1 polymer ?
#
loop_
_entity_poly.entity_id
_entity_poly.type
_entity_poly.pdbx_seq_one_letter_code
_entity_poly.pdbx_strand_id
1 'polypeptide(L)'
;LRNIAQDREIVFVPCHRSHMDYLLLSYVIYKQGYAVPHIAAGINLNIPVVGRFLRKGGAFFIRRSFAGNALYTAVFMKYLAIIMARGHSIEYFVEGGRSRTGRLLQPKTGMISMTVRSYLRDPRRAVVFLPVYFGYERIVEANTYVGELSGQPKRKESIGDLLRALRVLRENFGRVHVNLGEPIQLEDVLARHCADWRDRTLDDEARAPWVAPVVDELAGRIMRNINAAAAVTPVNLLAVTLLATPRQAMAAAELARQIDLYLALLQRTAYDARVTIAAGDGQSVITYGESMKLLQRQSHKLGDIVRVEAEMAVLMTYYRNNVLHLFTLPSLIACAFIGNAVVGTEDIQRLAWRVYPYVAEELFLKWGEEELADVVSRTLETLADLGVLERVEGAAAWRRPPPNSPRAVQLSLLAQSTVQTIERYYLAIATLTHAGSGVLTAKALAERCQLTAQRITMLYGFNSPEFSDRALFNQFIALLLARRVIRTGPTGLLEFDEVLARVAADAEFVLSEQIRHSILQVTQAEV
;
A
#
# COMPACT_ATOMS: atom_id res chain seq x y z
N LEU A 1 -17.41 17.03 3.95
CA LEU A 1 -17.13 18.16 3.04
C LEU A 1 -17.72 19.49 3.54
N ARG A 2 -18.99 19.56 3.99
CA ARG A 2 -19.61 20.83 4.45
C ARG A 2 -18.75 21.61 5.44
N ASN A 3 -18.24 20.93 6.46
CA ASN A 3 -17.44 21.59 7.53
C ASN A 3 -16.03 21.97 7.07
N ILE A 4 -15.53 21.35 5.98
CA ILE A 4 -14.18 21.59 5.46
C ILE A 4 -14.18 22.68 4.40
N ALA A 5 -15.27 22.78 3.62
CA ALA A 5 -15.36 23.67 2.46
C ALA A 5 -15.65 25.15 2.81
N GLN A 6 -16.03 25.46 4.06
CA GLN A 6 -16.29 26.83 4.47
C GLN A 6 -14.98 27.60 4.62
N ASP A 7 -14.77 28.60 3.79
CA ASP A 7 -13.63 29.53 3.78
C ASP A 7 -12.25 28.90 3.60
N ARG A 8 -12.17 27.69 3.04
CA ARG A 8 -10.92 26.96 2.82
C ARG A 8 -10.77 26.49 1.39
N GLU A 9 -9.51 26.38 0.95
CA GLU A 9 -9.15 25.76 -0.32
C GLU A 9 -8.91 24.27 -0.13
N ILE A 10 -9.64 23.45 -0.86
CA ILE A 10 -9.49 22.00 -0.78
C ILE A 10 -8.55 21.52 -1.89
N VAL A 11 -7.51 20.81 -1.49
CA VAL A 11 -6.63 20.08 -2.39
C VAL A 11 -6.95 18.59 -2.24
N PHE A 12 -7.68 18.04 -3.19
CA PHE A 12 -7.97 16.61 -3.23
C PHE A 12 -6.71 15.84 -3.64
N VAL A 13 -6.32 14.87 -2.83
CA VAL A 13 -5.12 14.05 -3.05
C VAL A 13 -5.48 12.56 -3.02
N PRO A 14 -6.09 12.06 -4.11
CA PRO A 14 -6.52 10.67 -4.19
C PRO A 14 -5.36 9.70 -4.43
N CYS A 15 -5.56 8.43 -4.01
CA CYS A 15 -4.79 7.32 -4.56
C CYS A 15 -5.12 7.15 -6.05
N HIS A 16 -4.18 6.61 -6.82
CA HIS A 16 -4.36 6.44 -8.26
C HIS A 16 -4.43 4.97 -8.65
N ARG A 17 -5.63 4.49 -8.98
CA ARG A 17 -5.93 3.09 -9.27
C ARG A 17 -6.34 2.86 -10.72
N SER A 18 -7.17 3.76 -11.25
CA SER A 18 -7.82 3.65 -12.55
C SER A 18 -7.88 4.98 -13.28
N HIS A 19 -8.04 4.95 -14.59
CA HIS A 19 -8.41 6.13 -15.37
C HIS A 19 -9.80 6.68 -15.01
N MET A 20 -10.60 5.91 -14.27
CA MET A 20 -11.92 6.33 -13.81
C MET A 20 -11.86 7.21 -12.56
N ASP A 21 -10.75 7.25 -11.83
CA ASP A 21 -10.66 7.88 -10.51
C ASP A 21 -11.11 9.35 -10.53
N TYR A 22 -10.54 10.17 -11.42
CA TYR A 22 -10.88 11.59 -11.51
C TYR A 22 -12.31 11.85 -11.98
N LEU A 23 -12.88 10.97 -12.81
CA LEU A 23 -14.28 11.06 -13.24
C LEU A 23 -15.21 10.73 -12.08
N LEU A 24 -14.91 9.71 -11.32
CA LEU A 24 -15.69 9.28 -10.16
C LEU A 24 -15.65 10.32 -9.04
N LEU A 25 -14.47 10.87 -8.74
CA LEU A 25 -14.36 11.93 -7.74
C LEU A 25 -15.17 13.16 -8.15
N SER A 26 -15.01 13.62 -9.40
CA SER A 26 -15.78 14.74 -9.95
C SER A 26 -17.29 14.48 -9.87
N TYR A 27 -17.74 13.26 -10.22
CA TYR A 27 -19.14 12.87 -10.13
C TYR A 27 -19.66 12.91 -8.68
N VAL A 28 -18.92 12.35 -7.73
CA VAL A 28 -19.31 12.33 -6.32
C VAL A 28 -19.41 13.75 -5.77
N ILE A 29 -18.41 14.60 -6.04
CA ILE A 29 -18.37 16.00 -5.60
C ILE A 29 -19.56 16.78 -6.19
N TYR A 30 -19.79 16.63 -7.48
CA TYR A 30 -20.92 17.26 -8.17
C TYR A 30 -22.28 16.82 -7.60
N LYS A 31 -22.46 15.52 -7.36
CA LYS A 31 -23.69 14.98 -6.77
C LYS A 31 -23.94 15.46 -5.34
N GLN A 32 -22.88 15.85 -4.61
CA GLN A 32 -23.01 16.47 -3.28
C GLN A 32 -23.28 17.98 -3.34
N GLY A 33 -23.43 18.55 -4.54
CA GLY A 33 -23.73 19.96 -4.73
C GLY A 33 -22.54 20.91 -4.67
N TYR A 34 -21.31 20.38 -4.83
CA TYR A 34 -20.08 21.19 -4.87
C TYR A 34 -19.55 21.35 -6.29
N ALA A 35 -18.77 22.43 -6.49
CA ALA A 35 -18.02 22.61 -7.73
C ALA A 35 -16.96 21.51 -7.89
N VAL A 36 -16.83 20.98 -9.10
CA VAL A 36 -15.78 20.01 -9.42
C VAL A 36 -14.40 20.65 -9.32
N PRO A 37 -13.36 19.91 -8.86
CA PRO A 37 -12.02 20.47 -8.73
C PRO A 37 -11.36 20.71 -10.09
N HIS A 38 -10.35 21.57 -10.11
CA HIS A 38 -9.39 21.67 -11.21
C HIS A 38 -8.40 20.50 -11.14
N ILE A 39 -8.37 19.68 -12.18
CA ILE A 39 -7.64 18.39 -12.19
C ILE A 39 -6.30 18.54 -12.91
N ALA A 40 -5.21 18.23 -12.22
CA ALA A 40 -3.88 18.15 -12.81
C ALA A 40 -3.73 16.88 -13.66
N ALA A 41 -3.74 17.01 -14.97
CA ALA A 41 -3.63 15.92 -15.92
C ALA A 41 -2.27 15.89 -16.62
N GLY A 42 -1.77 14.71 -16.97
CA GLY A 42 -0.54 14.59 -17.75
C GLY A 42 -0.69 15.16 -19.17
N ILE A 43 0.35 15.83 -19.68
CA ILE A 43 0.38 16.45 -21.02
C ILE A 43 0.06 15.47 -22.15
N ASN A 44 0.28 14.19 -21.94
CA ASN A 44 -0.06 13.12 -22.90
C ASN A 44 -1.57 12.99 -23.15
N LEU A 45 -2.43 13.52 -22.27
CA LEU A 45 -3.87 13.56 -22.46
C LEU A 45 -4.33 14.81 -23.22
N ASN A 46 -3.42 15.77 -23.48
CA ASN A 46 -3.71 16.99 -24.22
C ASN A 46 -3.64 16.77 -25.74
N ILE A 47 -4.47 15.89 -26.24
CA ILE A 47 -4.61 15.59 -27.68
C ILE A 47 -5.83 16.28 -28.28
N PRO A 48 -5.86 16.50 -29.60
CA PRO A 48 -7.00 17.08 -30.26
C PRO A 48 -8.32 16.40 -29.86
N VAL A 49 -9.39 17.15 -29.67
CA VAL A 49 -10.71 16.73 -29.22
C VAL A 49 -10.75 16.36 -27.72
N VAL A 50 -10.00 15.33 -27.27
CA VAL A 50 -10.02 14.86 -25.87
C VAL A 50 -9.50 15.95 -24.93
N GLY A 51 -8.35 16.56 -25.25
CA GLY A 51 -7.79 17.64 -24.43
C GLY A 51 -8.71 18.85 -24.30
N ARG A 52 -9.47 19.18 -25.37
CA ARG A 52 -10.47 20.25 -25.33
C ARG A 52 -11.66 19.89 -24.41
N PHE A 53 -12.11 18.64 -24.48
CA PHE A 53 -13.19 18.13 -23.62
C PHE A 53 -12.76 18.10 -22.16
N LEU A 54 -11.56 17.57 -21.86
CA LEU A 54 -11.03 17.53 -20.49
C LEU A 54 -10.84 18.93 -19.89
N ARG A 55 -10.38 19.93 -20.68
CA ARG A 55 -10.30 21.32 -20.21
C ARG A 55 -11.66 21.89 -19.82
N LYS A 56 -12.71 21.59 -20.58
CA LYS A 56 -14.08 22.02 -20.23
C LYS A 56 -14.56 21.39 -18.91
N GLY A 57 -14.03 20.17 -18.58
CA GLY A 57 -14.27 19.51 -17.30
C GLY A 57 -13.33 19.94 -16.17
N GLY A 58 -12.52 21.01 -16.35
CA GLY A 58 -11.63 21.53 -15.31
C GLY A 58 -10.19 21.01 -15.37
N ALA A 59 -9.82 20.16 -16.34
CA ALA A 59 -8.45 19.65 -16.41
C ALA A 59 -7.46 20.73 -16.90
N PHE A 60 -6.31 20.81 -16.24
CA PHE A 60 -5.12 21.52 -16.72
C PHE A 60 -3.95 20.55 -16.90
N PHE A 61 -3.11 20.79 -17.92
CA PHE A 61 -2.10 19.82 -18.34
C PHE A 61 -0.72 20.19 -17.84
N ILE A 62 -0.05 19.21 -17.21
CA ILE A 62 1.30 19.35 -16.65
C ILE A 62 2.30 18.48 -17.41
N ARG A 63 3.54 19.00 -17.57
CA ARG A 63 4.67 18.23 -18.11
C ARG A 63 5.14 17.20 -17.08
N ARG A 64 5.74 16.12 -17.57
CA ARG A 64 6.28 15.04 -16.71
C ARG A 64 7.45 15.48 -15.83
N SER A 65 8.19 16.49 -16.25
CA SER A 65 9.34 17.05 -15.53
C SER A 65 9.31 18.58 -15.59
N PHE A 66 9.63 19.19 -14.48
CA PHE A 66 9.84 20.63 -14.32
C PHE A 66 11.36 20.96 -14.32
N ALA A 67 12.22 19.93 -14.20
CA ALA A 67 13.67 20.11 -14.15
C ALA A 67 14.19 20.80 -15.42
N GLY A 68 15.08 21.79 -15.20
CA GLY A 68 15.69 22.55 -16.31
C GLY A 68 14.82 23.60 -16.99
N ASN A 69 13.57 23.85 -16.51
CA ASN A 69 12.69 24.85 -17.12
C ASN A 69 12.12 25.80 -16.04
N ALA A 70 12.93 26.77 -15.64
CA ALA A 70 12.59 27.74 -14.61
C ALA A 70 11.35 28.58 -14.99
N LEU A 71 11.28 29.06 -16.26
CA LEU A 71 10.14 29.83 -16.74
C LEU A 71 8.81 29.06 -16.64
N TYR A 72 8.80 27.81 -17.09
CA TYR A 72 7.60 26.96 -16.99
C TYR A 72 7.19 26.74 -15.54
N THR A 73 8.15 26.49 -14.66
CA THR A 73 7.90 26.33 -13.22
C THR A 73 7.30 27.60 -12.62
N ALA A 74 7.85 28.79 -12.91
CA ALA A 74 7.35 30.06 -12.42
C ALA A 74 5.91 30.36 -12.90
N VAL A 75 5.65 30.16 -14.21
CA VAL A 75 4.31 30.32 -14.79
C VAL A 75 3.31 29.35 -14.14
N PHE A 76 3.71 28.10 -13.95
CA PHE A 76 2.86 27.08 -13.35
C PHE A 76 2.53 27.40 -11.88
N MET A 77 3.50 27.81 -11.08
CA MET A 77 3.28 28.23 -9.70
C MET A 77 2.36 29.44 -9.61
N LYS A 78 2.51 30.43 -10.52
CA LYS A 78 1.59 31.59 -10.57
C LYS A 78 0.18 31.16 -10.95
N TYR A 79 0.05 30.19 -11.86
CA TYR A 79 -1.24 29.61 -12.23
C TYR A 79 -1.93 28.92 -11.04
N LEU A 80 -1.20 28.08 -10.29
CA LEU A 80 -1.71 27.45 -9.07
C LEU A 80 -2.14 28.50 -8.03
N ALA A 81 -1.31 29.52 -7.77
CA ALA A 81 -1.63 30.58 -6.84
C ALA A 81 -2.92 31.33 -7.23
N ILE A 82 -3.15 31.58 -8.54
CA ILE A 82 -4.37 32.21 -9.03
C ILE A 82 -5.60 31.33 -8.82
N ILE A 83 -5.53 30.03 -9.10
CA ILE A 83 -6.62 29.08 -8.87
C ILE A 83 -6.98 29.07 -7.38
N MET A 84 -5.99 28.91 -6.51
CA MET A 84 -6.18 28.88 -5.07
C MET A 84 -6.75 30.20 -4.54
N ALA A 85 -6.23 31.36 -4.98
CA ALA A 85 -6.73 32.66 -4.56
C ALA A 85 -8.19 32.93 -4.99
N ARG A 86 -8.67 32.27 -6.05
CA ARG A 86 -10.05 32.35 -6.54
C ARG A 86 -11.04 31.42 -5.86
N GLY A 87 -10.58 30.58 -4.94
CA GLY A 87 -11.43 29.64 -4.23
C GLY A 87 -11.80 28.39 -5.03
N HIS A 88 -10.94 27.97 -5.97
CA HIS A 88 -11.15 26.76 -6.74
C HIS A 88 -10.35 25.61 -6.18
N SER A 89 -11.04 24.54 -5.79
CA SER A 89 -10.39 23.30 -5.36
C SER A 89 -9.53 22.67 -6.48
N ILE A 90 -8.49 21.99 -6.08
CA ILE A 90 -7.51 21.34 -6.96
C ILE A 90 -7.49 19.84 -6.67
N GLU A 91 -7.29 19.04 -7.71
CA GLU A 91 -7.09 17.60 -7.59
C GLU A 91 -5.78 17.18 -8.29
N TYR A 92 -4.95 16.42 -7.60
CA TYR A 92 -3.79 15.76 -8.20
C TYR A 92 -3.41 14.48 -7.47
N PHE A 93 -2.89 13.52 -8.24
CA PHE A 93 -2.45 12.23 -7.73
C PHE A 93 -1.01 12.31 -7.23
N VAL A 94 -0.82 12.17 -5.93
CA VAL A 94 0.51 12.25 -5.28
C VAL A 94 1.44 11.12 -5.72
N GLU A 95 0.91 9.98 -6.14
CA GLU A 95 1.66 8.84 -6.64
C GLU A 95 2.30 9.12 -8.03
N GLY A 96 1.79 10.10 -8.77
CA GLY A 96 2.28 10.49 -10.09
C GLY A 96 2.15 9.40 -11.16
N GLY A 97 1.47 8.32 -10.88
CA GLY A 97 1.15 7.21 -11.79
C GLY A 97 0.18 6.24 -11.14
N ARG A 98 -0.47 5.39 -11.94
CA ARG A 98 -1.42 4.40 -11.42
C ARG A 98 -0.70 3.22 -10.78
N SER A 99 -1.18 2.79 -9.61
CA SER A 99 -0.77 1.54 -9.00
C SER A 99 -1.31 0.36 -9.81
N ARG A 100 -0.44 -0.55 -10.19
CA ARG A 100 -0.77 -1.78 -10.93
C ARG A 100 -0.79 -3.01 -10.04
N THR A 101 -0.16 -2.89 -8.89
CA THR A 101 -0.12 -3.96 -7.87
C THR A 101 -1.22 -3.82 -6.83
N GLY A 102 -1.95 -2.69 -6.79
CA GLY A 102 -2.91 -2.37 -5.75
C GLY A 102 -2.29 -1.75 -4.50
N ARG A 103 -0.96 -1.72 -4.35
CA ARG A 103 -0.27 -1.00 -3.28
C ARG A 103 -0.23 0.49 -3.59
N LEU A 104 -0.20 1.32 -2.56
CA LEU A 104 0.14 2.74 -2.73
C LEU A 104 1.58 2.87 -3.22
N LEU A 105 1.81 3.73 -4.20
CA LEU A 105 3.17 4.03 -4.68
C LEU A 105 3.81 5.10 -3.80
N GLN A 106 5.15 5.16 -3.82
CA GLN A 106 5.87 6.22 -3.13
C GLN A 106 5.46 7.60 -3.67
N PRO A 107 5.13 8.56 -2.78
CA PRO A 107 4.62 9.87 -3.18
C PRO A 107 5.68 10.68 -3.91
N LYS A 108 5.25 11.35 -4.98
CA LYS A 108 6.05 12.35 -5.69
C LYS A 108 5.72 13.73 -5.12
N THR A 109 6.66 14.29 -4.40
CA THR A 109 6.47 15.51 -3.61
C THR A 109 6.40 16.80 -4.43
N GLY A 110 6.67 16.75 -5.75
CA GLY A 110 6.72 17.94 -6.61
C GLY A 110 5.47 18.80 -6.60
N MET A 111 4.28 18.20 -6.74
CA MET A 111 3.01 18.96 -6.71
C MET A 111 2.71 19.49 -5.31
N ILE A 112 2.97 18.71 -4.26
CA ILE A 112 2.83 19.15 -2.87
C ILE A 112 3.72 20.37 -2.61
N SER A 113 4.99 20.29 -3.01
CA SER A 113 5.96 21.39 -2.87
C SER A 113 5.50 22.65 -3.59
N MET A 114 4.99 22.53 -4.83
CA MET A 114 4.47 23.67 -5.59
C MET A 114 3.21 24.27 -4.94
N THR A 115 2.32 23.43 -4.40
CA THR A 115 1.12 23.89 -3.68
C THR A 115 1.51 24.66 -2.42
N VAL A 116 2.40 24.11 -1.59
CA VAL A 116 2.91 24.75 -0.37
C VAL A 116 3.55 26.11 -0.69
N ARG A 117 4.45 26.16 -1.68
CA ARG A 117 5.13 27.39 -2.09
C ARG A 117 4.19 28.42 -2.69
N SER A 118 3.17 27.98 -3.45
CA SER A 118 2.16 28.88 -4.01
C SER A 118 1.31 29.50 -2.90
N TYR A 119 0.98 28.72 -1.87
CA TYR A 119 0.28 29.22 -0.68
C TYR A 119 1.10 30.22 0.12
N LEU A 120 2.37 29.90 0.38
CA LEU A 120 3.27 30.77 1.16
C LEU A 120 3.53 32.14 0.51
N ARG A 121 3.35 32.28 -0.82
CA ARG A 121 3.46 33.56 -1.53
C ARG A 121 2.25 34.48 -1.33
N ASP A 122 1.06 33.91 -1.13
CA ASP A 122 -0.19 34.69 -0.98
C ASP A 122 -1.19 33.85 -0.16
N PRO A 123 -1.04 33.81 1.18
CA PRO A 123 -1.83 32.96 2.07
C PRO A 123 -3.21 33.57 2.39
N ARG A 124 -4.07 33.73 1.38
CA ARG A 124 -5.38 34.37 1.55
C ARG A 124 -6.44 33.49 2.18
N ARG A 125 -6.41 32.19 1.89
CA ARG A 125 -7.38 31.21 2.39
C ARG A 125 -6.64 29.99 2.90
N ALA A 126 -7.03 29.47 4.05
CA ALA A 126 -6.45 28.27 4.60
C ALA A 126 -6.55 27.08 3.64
N VAL A 127 -5.48 26.32 3.48
CA VAL A 127 -5.42 25.16 2.57
C VAL A 127 -5.57 23.86 3.36
N VAL A 128 -6.43 22.99 2.84
CA VAL A 128 -6.67 21.65 3.40
C VAL A 128 -6.38 20.61 2.34
N PHE A 129 -5.44 19.70 2.64
CA PHE A 129 -5.26 18.49 1.85
C PHE A 129 -6.30 17.46 2.28
N LEU A 130 -7.07 16.96 1.33
CA LEU A 130 -8.10 15.94 1.56
C LEU A 130 -7.72 14.64 0.85
N PRO A 131 -7.18 13.67 1.58
CA PRO A 131 -6.86 12.35 1.03
C PRO A 131 -8.14 11.64 0.57
N VAL A 132 -8.07 10.91 -0.55
CA VAL A 132 -9.21 10.14 -1.06
C VAL A 132 -8.78 8.72 -1.40
N TYR A 133 -9.51 7.75 -0.88
CA TYR A 133 -9.34 6.34 -1.21
C TYR A 133 -10.34 5.90 -2.26
N PHE A 134 -9.85 5.15 -3.26
CA PHE A 134 -10.68 4.43 -4.23
C PHE A 134 -10.57 2.92 -4.00
N GLY A 135 -11.71 2.25 -3.81
CA GLY A 135 -11.82 0.81 -3.71
C GLY A 135 -12.68 0.24 -4.82
N TYR A 136 -12.09 -0.55 -5.71
CA TYR A 136 -12.78 -1.20 -6.82
C TYR A 136 -12.99 -2.68 -6.52
N GLU A 137 -14.20 -3.20 -6.75
CA GLU A 137 -14.47 -4.63 -6.73
C GLU A 137 -14.02 -5.31 -8.03
N ARG A 138 -14.03 -4.56 -9.14
CA ARG A 138 -13.43 -4.95 -10.41
C ARG A 138 -12.85 -3.73 -11.11
N ILE A 139 -11.57 -3.81 -11.46
CA ILE A 139 -10.89 -2.70 -12.14
C ILE A 139 -11.05 -2.82 -13.66
N VAL A 140 -11.27 -1.69 -14.33
CA VAL A 140 -11.49 -1.65 -15.79
C VAL A 140 -10.25 -2.11 -16.56
N GLU A 141 -9.06 -1.82 -16.04
CA GLU A 141 -7.77 -2.14 -16.63
C GLU A 141 -7.23 -3.55 -16.27
N ALA A 142 -8.06 -4.42 -15.69
CA ALA A 142 -7.66 -5.74 -15.19
C ALA A 142 -6.78 -6.53 -16.18
N ASN A 143 -7.20 -6.67 -17.42
CA ASN A 143 -6.48 -7.44 -18.45
C ASN A 143 -5.10 -6.85 -18.78
N THR A 144 -4.96 -5.51 -18.75
CA THR A 144 -3.67 -4.84 -18.96
C THR A 144 -2.74 -5.07 -17.77
N TYR A 145 -3.27 -5.02 -16.56
CA TYR A 145 -2.48 -5.22 -15.34
C TYR A 145 -2.00 -6.67 -15.20
N VAL A 146 -2.85 -7.65 -15.50
CA VAL A 146 -2.46 -9.07 -15.53
C VAL A 146 -1.32 -9.30 -16.52
N GLY A 147 -1.40 -8.76 -17.74
CA GLY A 147 -0.33 -8.89 -18.73
C GLY A 147 1.01 -8.31 -18.25
N GLU A 148 0.99 -7.11 -17.67
CA GLU A 148 2.22 -6.47 -17.16
C GLU A 148 2.78 -7.18 -15.92
N LEU A 149 1.94 -7.63 -15.00
CA LEU A 149 2.34 -8.40 -13.82
C LEU A 149 2.91 -9.78 -14.21
N SER A 150 2.46 -10.34 -15.33
CA SER A 150 2.98 -11.59 -15.89
C SER A 150 4.26 -11.40 -16.74
N GLY A 151 4.87 -10.20 -16.71
CA GLY A 151 6.16 -9.93 -17.36
C GLY A 151 6.09 -9.39 -18.80
N GLN A 152 4.91 -9.06 -19.32
CA GLN A 152 4.79 -8.40 -20.62
C GLN A 152 5.30 -6.94 -20.55
N PRO A 153 5.97 -6.43 -21.61
CA PRO A 153 6.48 -5.08 -21.62
C PRO A 153 5.34 -4.05 -21.51
N LYS A 154 5.59 -2.98 -20.76
CA LYS A 154 4.63 -1.87 -20.58
C LYS A 154 4.19 -1.32 -21.93
N ARG A 155 2.91 -1.46 -22.25
CA ARG A 155 2.31 -0.79 -23.42
C ARG A 155 2.11 0.69 -23.15
N LYS A 156 2.43 1.53 -24.13
CA LYS A 156 2.06 2.95 -24.08
C LYS A 156 0.54 3.06 -24.12
N GLU A 157 0.00 3.74 -23.15
CA GLU A 157 -1.43 4.01 -23.03
C GLU A 157 -1.92 4.77 -24.26
N SER A 158 -2.99 4.30 -24.88
CA SER A 158 -3.61 4.94 -26.04
C SER A 158 -5.04 5.37 -25.72
N ILE A 159 -5.56 6.32 -26.52
CA ILE A 159 -6.98 6.73 -26.46
C ILE A 159 -7.92 5.56 -26.74
N GLY A 160 -7.47 4.62 -27.58
CA GLY A 160 -8.21 3.39 -27.83
C GLY A 160 -8.49 2.60 -26.56
N ASP A 161 -7.61 2.69 -25.55
CA ASP A 161 -7.78 2.02 -24.28
C ASP A 161 -8.86 2.72 -23.44
N LEU A 162 -8.92 4.05 -23.45
CA LEU A 162 -9.97 4.84 -22.79
C LEU A 162 -11.35 4.61 -23.43
N LEU A 163 -11.42 4.57 -24.76
CA LEU A 163 -12.67 4.29 -25.49
C LEU A 163 -13.10 2.84 -25.34
N ARG A 164 -12.15 1.91 -25.22
CA ARG A 164 -12.42 0.49 -24.95
C ARG A 164 -12.94 0.31 -23.52
N ALA A 165 -12.39 1.07 -22.56
CA ALA A 165 -12.88 1.13 -21.19
C ALA A 165 -14.36 1.58 -21.12
N LEU A 166 -14.77 2.56 -21.92
CA LEU A 166 -16.17 2.98 -21.99
C LEU A 166 -17.10 1.92 -22.61
N ARG A 167 -16.60 1.08 -23.52
CA ARG A 167 -17.36 -0.03 -24.12
C ARG A 167 -17.60 -1.18 -23.15
N VAL A 168 -16.64 -1.37 -22.23
CA VAL A 168 -16.65 -2.42 -21.21
C VAL A 168 -17.64 -2.09 -20.05
N LEU A 169 -18.13 -0.85 -19.95
CA LEU A 169 -19.15 -0.43 -18.94
C LEU A 169 -20.48 -1.20 -18.99
N ARG A 170 -20.67 -2.11 -19.94
CA ARG A 170 -21.80 -3.05 -19.97
C ARG A 170 -21.59 -4.31 -19.13
N GLU A 171 -20.36 -4.55 -18.67
CA GLU A 171 -20.04 -5.65 -17.76
C GLU A 171 -20.38 -5.27 -16.31
N ASN A 172 -20.58 -6.28 -15.47
CA ASN A 172 -20.76 -6.05 -14.04
C ASN A 172 -19.41 -5.78 -13.37
N PHE A 173 -19.15 -4.52 -13.04
CA PHE A 173 -17.95 -4.08 -12.33
C PHE A 173 -18.09 -4.12 -10.80
N GLY A 174 -19.26 -4.53 -10.30
CA GLY A 174 -19.53 -4.43 -8.87
C GLY A 174 -19.64 -2.98 -8.40
N ARG A 175 -19.18 -2.74 -7.18
CA ARG A 175 -19.25 -1.42 -6.54
C ARG A 175 -17.89 -0.74 -6.56
N VAL A 176 -17.93 0.60 -6.52
CA VAL A 176 -16.76 1.46 -6.29
C VAL A 176 -16.99 2.24 -5.02
N HIS A 177 -16.03 2.20 -4.13
CA HIS A 177 -16.02 2.96 -2.88
C HIS A 177 -15.11 4.16 -3.02
N VAL A 178 -15.63 5.35 -2.68
CA VAL A 178 -14.89 6.61 -2.67
C VAL A 178 -14.96 7.15 -1.25
N ASN A 179 -13.91 6.95 -0.49
CA ASN A 179 -13.85 7.34 0.92
C ASN A 179 -12.92 8.54 1.10
N LEU A 180 -13.34 9.49 1.94
CA LEU A 180 -12.55 10.66 2.29
C LEU A 180 -11.73 10.35 3.54
N GLY A 181 -10.42 10.54 3.45
CA GLY A 181 -9.50 10.42 4.57
C GLY A 181 -9.56 11.60 5.53
N GLU A 182 -8.74 11.56 6.57
CA GLU A 182 -8.63 12.66 7.51
C GLU A 182 -8.03 13.90 6.84
N PRO A 183 -8.71 15.05 6.92
CA PRO A 183 -8.21 16.30 6.37
C PRO A 183 -6.92 16.74 7.06
N ILE A 184 -5.98 17.29 6.29
CA ILE A 184 -4.72 17.80 6.80
C ILE A 184 -4.69 19.31 6.58
N GLN A 185 -4.71 20.08 7.67
CA GLN A 185 -4.58 21.53 7.62
C GLN A 185 -3.12 21.87 7.32
N LEU A 186 -2.88 22.61 6.23
CA LEU A 186 -1.52 23.00 5.85
C LEU A 186 -0.88 23.90 6.93
N GLU A 187 -1.66 24.81 7.50
CA GLU A 187 -1.17 25.76 8.51
C GLU A 187 -0.65 25.05 9.78
N ASP A 188 -1.32 23.95 10.20
CA ASP A 188 -0.87 23.17 11.36
C ASP A 188 0.48 22.50 11.09
N VAL A 189 0.70 22.04 9.84
CA VAL A 189 1.99 21.44 9.46
C VAL A 189 3.07 22.50 9.37
N LEU A 190 2.76 23.66 8.77
CA LEU A 190 3.67 24.80 8.71
C LEU A 190 4.12 25.26 10.09
N ALA A 191 3.17 25.44 11.02
CA ALA A 191 3.44 25.90 12.39
C ALA A 191 4.36 24.94 13.18
N ARG A 192 4.27 23.63 12.94
CA ARG A 192 5.16 22.64 13.58
C ARG A 192 6.62 22.75 13.13
N HIS A 193 6.84 23.07 11.86
CA HIS A 193 8.19 23.19 11.30
C HIS A 193 8.77 24.60 11.36
N CYS A 194 7.92 25.61 11.42
CA CYS A 194 8.30 27.01 11.42
C CYS A 194 7.19 27.83 12.08
N ALA A 195 7.31 28.09 13.38
CA ALA A 195 6.27 28.78 14.15
C ALA A 195 5.98 30.20 13.63
N ASP A 196 6.99 30.86 13.10
CA ASP A 196 6.96 32.24 12.55
C ASP A 196 6.78 32.27 11.01
N TRP A 197 6.25 31.20 10.39
CA TRP A 197 6.15 31.07 8.94
C TRP A 197 5.39 32.22 8.24
N ARG A 198 4.46 32.88 8.94
CA ARG A 198 3.68 34.01 8.40
C ARG A 198 4.50 35.29 8.24
N ASP A 199 5.50 35.46 9.06
CA ASP A 199 6.37 36.64 9.08
C ASP A 199 7.59 36.49 8.15
N ARG A 200 7.77 35.29 7.59
CA ARG A 200 8.87 35.02 6.67
C ARG A 200 8.47 35.29 5.23
N THR A 201 9.14 36.25 4.61
CA THR A 201 9.09 36.43 3.17
C THR A 201 9.88 35.33 2.48
N LEU A 202 9.24 34.57 1.59
CA LEU A 202 9.94 33.65 0.70
C LEU A 202 10.51 34.47 -0.47
N ASP A 203 11.79 34.75 -0.43
CA ASP A 203 12.53 35.18 -1.61
C ASP A 203 12.47 34.07 -2.67
N ASP A 204 12.17 34.44 -3.91
CA ASP A 204 11.93 33.50 -5.03
C ASP A 204 13.14 32.59 -5.33
N GLU A 205 14.35 32.97 -4.93
CA GLU A 205 15.60 32.26 -5.20
C GLU A 205 16.07 31.35 -4.03
N ALA A 206 15.72 31.66 -2.79
CA ALA A 206 16.11 30.84 -1.65
C ALA A 206 15.11 29.73 -1.40
N ARG A 207 15.53 28.49 -1.63
CA ARG A 207 14.81 27.30 -1.15
C ARG A 207 14.87 27.30 0.38
N ALA A 208 13.82 27.84 1.04
CA ALA A 208 13.74 27.83 2.50
C ALA A 208 13.91 26.40 3.02
N PRO A 209 14.96 26.08 3.83
CA PRO A 209 15.28 24.70 4.20
C PRO A 209 14.15 23.99 4.95
N TRP A 210 13.32 24.74 5.67
CA TRP A 210 12.20 24.23 6.45
C TRP A 210 10.99 23.77 5.60
N VAL A 211 10.91 24.15 4.30
CA VAL A 211 9.82 23.75 3.41
C VAL A 211 9.92 22.26 3.02
N ALA A 212 11.14 21.74 2.87
CA ALA A 212 11.30 20.32 2.51
C ALA A 212 10.73 19.38 3.59
N PRO A 213 11.05 19.52 4.88
CA PRO A 213 10.42 18.74 5.95
C PRO A 213 8.88 18.86 6.01
N VAL A 214 8.31 20.04 5.75
CA VAL A 214 6.85 20.25 5.65
C VAL A 214 6.26 19.39 4.54
N VAL A 215 6.90 19.38 3.37
CA VAL A 215 6.45 18.62 2.20
C VAL A 215 6.54 17.12 2.45
N ASP A 216 7.60 16.65 3.09
CA ASP A 216 7.81 15.24 3.42
C ASP A 216 6.79 14.76 4.48
N GLU A 217 6.51 15.56 5.50
CA GLU A 217 5.45 15.25 6.48
C GLU A 217 4.08 15.19 5.82
N LEU A 218 3.74 16.18 4.97
CA LEU A 218 2.47 16.18 4.23
C LEU A 218 2.34 14.93 3.36
N ALA A 219 3.38 14.58 2.61
CA ALA A 219 3.38 13.41 1.76
C ALA A 219 3.12 12.13 2.57
N GLY A 220 3.84 11.91 3.65
CA GLY A 220 3.66 10.77 4.53
C GLY A 220 2.26 10.71 5.17
N ARG A 221 1.74 11.85 5.66
CA ARG A 221 0.38 11.92 6.23
C ARG A 221 -0.70 11.66 5.20
N ILE A 222 -0.56 12.21 3.98
CA ILE A 222 -1.52 11.95 2.89
C ILE A 222 -1.61 10.45 2.63
N MET A 223 -0.48 9.75 2.48
CA MET A 223 -0.47 8.32 2.19
C MET A 223 -1.08 7.48 3.33
N ARG A 224 -0.74 7.78 4.59
CA ARG A 224 -1.34 7.12 5.76
C ARG A 224 -2.85 7.37 5.85
N ASN A 225 -3.30 8.59 5.58
CA ASN A 225 -4.72 8.95 5.66
C ASN A 225 -5.54 8.38 4.49
N ILE A 226 -4.92 8.13 3.33
CA ILE A 226 -5.54 7.34 2.25
C ILE A 226 -5.81 5.92 2.75
N ASN A 227 -4.81 5.25 3.34
CA ASN A 227 -4.96 3.90 3.89
C ASN A 227 -5.98 3.84 5.04
N ALA A 228 -5.99 4.86 5.91
CA ALA A 228 -6.95 4.96 7.02
C ALA A 228 -8.41 5.11 6.55
N ALA A 229 -8.63 5.45 5.28
CA ALA A 229 -9.96 5.53 4.67
C ALA A 229 -10.29 4.32 3.77
N ALA A 230 -9.60 3.20 3.92
CA ALA A 230 -9.81 2.01 3.10
C ALA A 230 -11.25 1.48 3.15
N ALA A 231 -11.68 0.85 2.05
CA ALA A 231 -12.91 0.08 2.00
C ALA A 231 -12.58 -1.41 1.86
N VAL A 232 -13.10 -2.22 2.76
CA VAL A 232 -13.00 -3.68 2.71
C VAL A 232 -14.22 -4.23 2.00
N THR A 233 -14.01 -4.80 0.82
CA THR A 233 -15.07 -5.36 -0.03
C THR A 233 -15.04 -6.91 0.02
N PRO A 234 -16.10 -7.60 -0.43
CA PRO A 234 -16.09 -9.05 -0.57
C PRO A 234 -14.88 -9.56 -1.36
N VAL A 235 -14.51 -8.86 -2.43
CA VAL A 235 -13.39 -9.23 -3.31
C VAL A 235 -12.05 -9.15 -2.56
N ASN A 236 -11.87 -8.15 -1.70
CA ASN A 236 -10.66 -8.05 -0.88
C ASN A 236 -10.51 -9.22 0.09
N LEU A 237 -11.60 -9.61 0.77
CA LEU A 237 -11.59 -10.72 1.74
C LEU A 237 -11.31 -12.06 1.05
N LEU A 238 -11.93 -12.31 -0.10
CA LEU A 238 -11.64 -13.49 -0.92
C LEU A 238 -10.16 -13.51 -1.34
N ALA A 239 -9.62 -12.38 -1.76
CA ALA A 239 -8.24 -12.27 -2.19
C ALA A 239 -7.25 -12.52 -1.04
N VAL A 240 -7.46 -11.90 0.13
CA VAL A 240 -6.61 -12.12 1.31
C VAL A 240 -6.62 -13.58 1.72
N THR A 241 -7.80 -14.23 1.71
CA THR A 241 -7.94 -15.61 2.20
C THR A 241 -7.40 -16.63 1.21
N LEU A 242 -7.82 -16.57 -0.07
CA LEU A 242 -7.47 -17.59 -1.05
C LEU A 242 -6.00 -17.52 -1.48
N LEU A 243 -5.41 -16.32 -1.55
CA LEU A 243 -3.99 -16.19 -1.84
C LEU A 243 -3.08 -16.67 -0.70
N ALA A 244 -3.63 -16.83 0.51
CA ALA A 244 -2.93 -17.44 1.64
C ALA A 244 -2.85 -18.99 1.53
N THR A 245 -3.57 -19.61 0.57
CA THR A 245 -3.58 -21.06 0.38
C THR A 245 -2.66 -21.49 -0.77
N PRO A 246 -1.99 -22.67 -0.70
CA PRO A 246 -0.98 -23.07 -1.68
C PRO A 246 -1.49 -23.20 -3.13
N ARG A 247 -2.77 -23.54 -3.30
CA ARG A 247 -3.40 -23.76 -4.63
C ARG A 247 -4.53 -22.78 -4.92
N GLN A 248 -4.60 -21.67 -4.18
CA GLN A 248 -5.69 -20.71 -4.23
C GLN A 248 -7.07 -21.39 -4.17
N ALA A 249 -7.17 -22.46 -3.38
CA ALA A 249 -8.35 -23.28 -3.23
C ALA A 249 -8.56 -23.67 -1.75
N MET A 250 -9.84 -23.75 -1.34
CA MET A 250 -10.20 -24.07 0.04
C MET A 250 -11.58 -24.73 0.10
N ALA A 251 -11.87 -25.55 1.10
CA ALA A 251 -13.22 -26.02 1.37
C ALA A 251 -14.14 -24.81 1.67
N ALA A 252 -15.32 -24.78 1.05
CA ALA A 252 -16.21 -23.62 1.15
C ALA A 252 -16.57 -23.24 2.59
N ALA A 253 -16.78 -24.23 3.46
CA ALA A 253 -17.09 -24.00 4.87
C ALA A 253 -15.90 -23.41 5.64
N GLU A 254 -14.67 -23.78 5.32
CA GLU A 254 -13.46 -23.24 5.93
C GLU A 254 -13.18 -21.82 5.44
N LEU A 255 -13.38 -21.58 4.14
CA LEU A 255 -13.28 -20.25 3.56
C LEU A 255 -14.25 -19.26 4.24
N ALA A 256 -15.51 -19.67 4.42
CA ALA A 256 -16.50 -18.85 5.13
C ALA A 256 -16.04 -18.52 6.55
N ARG A 257 -15.62 -19.53 7.33
CA ARG A 257 -15.12 -19.32 8.70
C ARG A 257 -13.88 -18.42 8.79
N GLN A 258 -12.98 -18.50 7.80
CA GLN A 258 -11.81 -17.62 7.77
C GLN A 258 -12.19 -16.17 7.46
N ILE A 259 -13.12 -15.96 6.54
CA ILE A 259 -13.66 -14.63 6.23
C ILE A 259 -14.37 -14.04 7.45
N ASP A 260 -15.18 -14.83 8.17
CA ASP A 260 -15.85 -14.39 9.39
C ASP A 260 -14.85 -14.00 10.49
N LEU A 261 -13.73 -14.74 10.62
CA LEU A 261 -12.64 -14.36 11.51
C LEU A 261 -12.03 -13.00 11.12
N TYR A 262 -11.77 -12.78 9.84
CA TYR A 262 -11.20 -11.51 9.35
C TYR A 262 -12.16 -10.34 9.57
N LEU A 263 -13.46 -10.53 9.36
CA LEU A 263 -14.48 -9.52 9.64
C LEU A 263 -14.53 -9.19 11.13
N ALA A 264 -14.53 -10.20 12.00
CA ALA A 264 -14.51 -10.01 13.45
C ALA A 264 -13.23 -9.32 13.93
N LEU A 265 -12.07 -9.66 13.34
CA LEU A 265 -10.80 -9.00 13.63
C LEU A 265 -10.85 -7.52 13.25
N LEU A 266 -11.28 -7.18 12.04
CA LEU A 266 -11.40 -5.80 11.56
C LEU A 266 -12.38 -4.95 12.39
N GLN A 267 -13.46 -5.55 12.89
CA GLN A 267 -14.44 -4.87 13.72
C GLN A 267 -13.92 -4.62 15.14
N ARG A 268 -13.16 -5.56 15.73
CA ARG A 268 -12.66 -5.47 17.12
C ARG A 268 -11.36 -4.67 17.22
N THR A 269 -10.47 -4.79 16.24
CA THR A 269 -9.23 -4.01 16.12
C THR A 269 -9.34 -2.99 14.99
N ALA A 270 -10.31 -2.07 15.08
CA ALA A 270 -10.52 -1.06 14.06
C ALA A 270 -9.22 -0.30 13.77
N TYR A 271 -8.72 -0.41 12.53
CA TYR A 271 -7.54 0.31 12.08
C TYR A 271 -7.75 1.82 12.16
N ASP A 272 -8.90 2.29 11.67
CA ASP A 272 -9.36 3.67 11.77
C ASP A 272 -10.90 3.71 11.69
N ALA A 273 -11.49 4.75 12.27
CA ALA A 273 -12.94 4.98 12.23
C ALA A 273 -13.49 5.24 10.81
N ARG A 274 -12.62 5.58 9.86
CA ARG A 274 -12.98 5.84 8.45
C ARG A 274 -12.90 4.61 7.56
N VAL A 275 -12.34 3.50 8.07
CA VAL A 275 -12.38 2.22 7.35
C VAL A 275 -13.82 1.76 7.23
N THR A 276 -14.26 1.47 6.01
CA THR A 276 -15.60 0.94 5.76
C THR A 276 -15.53 -0.55 5.46
N ILE A 277 -16.41 -1.34 6.08
CA ILE A 277 -16.54 -2.78 5.79
C ILE A 277 -17.83 -2.96 5.00
N ALA A 278 -17.70 -3.18 3.70
CA ALA A 278 -18.80 -3.32 2.75
C ALA A 278 -19.04 -4.80 2.38
N ALA A 279 -18.80 -5.71 3.33
CA ALA A 279 -18.96 -7.16 3.16
C ALA A 279 -19.94 -7.69 4.22
N GLY A 280 -20.72 -8.72 3.83
CA GLY A 280 -21.52 -9.50 4.76
C GLY A 280 -20.71 -10.66 5.37
N ASP A 281 -21.40 -11.71 5.87
CA ASP A 281 -20.77 -12.91 6.39
C ASP A 281 -19.99 -13.70 5.32
N GLY A 282 -19.19 -14.67 5.77
CA GLY A 282 -18.33 -15.45 4.89
C GLY A 282 -19.09 -16.19 3.77
N GLN A 283 -20.29 -16.68 4.04
CA GLN A 283 -21.10 -17.35 3.03
C GLN A 283 -21.61 -16.37 1.96
N SER A 284 -22.07 -15.19 2.37
CA SER A 284 -22.52 -14.14 1.43
C SER A 284 -21.37 -13.62 0.57
N VAL A 285 -20.17 -13.51 1.15
CA VAL A 285 -18.95 -13.12 0.42
C VAL A 285 -18.59 -14.15 -0.66
N ILE A 286 -18.66 -15.44 -0.37
CA ILE A 286 -18.43 -16.52 -1.35
C ILE A 286 -19.46 -16.44 -2.47
N THR A 287 -20.74 -16.36 -2.13
CA THR A 287 -21.84 -16.27 -3.12
C THR A 287 -21.68 -15.04 -4.02
N TYR A 288 -21.26 -13.92 -3.45
CA TYR A 288 -20.96 -12.70 -4.21
C TYR A 288 -19.80 -12.91 -5.19
N GLY A 289 -18.71 -13.52 -4.73
CA GLY A 289 -17.56 -13.86 -5.59
C GLY A 289 -17.90 -14.75 -6.76
N GLU A 290 -18.79 -15.73 -6.55
CA GLU A 290 -19.33 -16.60 -7.61
C GLU A 290 -20.17 -15.80 -8.62
N SER A 291 -21.05 -14.92 -8.13
CA SER A 291 -21.89 -14.06 -8.99
C SER A 291 -21.06 -13.11 -9.86
N MET A 292 -19.92 -12.67 -9.36
CA MET A 292 -18.93 -11.83 -10.05
C MET A 292 -18.00 -12.65 -10.97
N LYS A 293 -18.13 -13.97 -11.00
CA LYS A 293 -17.26 -14.91 -11.75
C LYS A 293 -15.79 -14.81 -11.35
N LEU A 294 -15.52 -14.54 -10.09
CA LEU A 294 -14.16 -14.48 -9.53
C LEU A 294 -13.72 -15.85 -8.98
N LEU A 295 -14.69 -16.71 -8.68
CA LEU A 295 -14.51 -18.01 -8.05
C LEU A 295 -15.20 -19.09 -8.86
N GLN A 296 -14.66 -20.31 -8.74
CA GLN A 296 -15.28 -21.54 -9.21
C GLN A 296 -15.54 -22.46 -8.03
N ARG A 297 -16.78 -22.97 -7.94
CA ARG A 297 -17.15 -24.01 -6.99
C ARG A 297 -17.10 -25.37 -7.67
N GLN A 298 -16.43 -26.30 -7.03
CA GLN A 298 -16.39 -27.71 -7.43
C GLN A 298 -17.07 -28.54 -6.35
N SER A 299 -18.15 -29.23 -6.71
CA SER A 299 -18.82 -30.14 -5.78
C SER A 299 -17.93 -31.34 -5.46
N HIS A 300 -17.89 -31.74 -4.20
CA HIS A 300 -17.14 -32.88 -3.74
C HIS A 300 -17.90 -33.60 -2.61
N LYS A 301 -17.75 -34.93 -2.51
CA LYS A 301 -18.46 -35.73 -1.49
C LYS A 301 -18.14 -35.36 -0.03
N LEU A 302 -16.96 -34.81 0.21
CA LEU A 302 -16.51 -34.36 1.53
C LEU A 302 -16.73 -32.86 1.78
N GLY A 303 -17.52 -32.20 0.93
CA GLY A 303 -17.79 -30.75 0.98
C GLY A 303 -17.22 -30.02 -0.23
N ASP A 304 -17.93 -28.98 -0.65
CA ASP A 304 -17.58 -28.21 -1.84
C ASP A 304 -16.22 -27.50 -1.68
N ILE A 305 -15.47 -27.44 -2.77
CA ILE A 305 -14.20 -26.72 -2.86
C ILE A 305 -14.42 -25.45 -3.68
N VAL A 306 -13.94 -24.34 -3.18
CA VAL A 306 -13.90 -23.05 -3.88
C VAL A 306 -12.47 -22.76 -4.28
N ARG A 307 -12.27 -22.36 -5.55
CA ARG A 307 -10.94 -22.04 -6.08
C ARG A 307 -10.95 -20.81 -6.97
N VAL A 308 -9.77 -20.21 -7.12
CA VAL A 308 -9.48 -19.13 -8.07
C VAL A 308 -8.65 -19.69 -9.22
N GLU A 309 -8.95 -19.32 -10.46
CA GLU A 309 -8.11 -19.65 -11.61
C GLU A 309 -6.78 -18.89 -11.60
N ALA A 310 -5.75 -19.46 -12.19
CA ALA A 310 -4.39 -18.91 -12.15
C ALA A 310 -4.30 -17.45 -12.67
N GLU A 311 -4.97 -17.13 -13.76
CA GLU A 311 -5.01 -15.77 -14.30
C GLU A 311 -5.71 -14.80 -13.34
N MET A 312 -6.80 -15.23 -12.73
CA MET A 312 -7.54 -14.47 -11.75
C MET A 312 -6.73 -14.31 -10.45
N ALA A 313 -5.90 -15.28 -10.05
CA ALA A 313 -5.05 -15.20 -8.86
C ALA A 313 -4.04 -14.03 -8.96
N VAL A 314 -3.50 -13.77 -10.16
CA VAL A 314 -2.65 -12.60 -10.40
C VAL A 314 -3.42 -11.30 -10.12
N LEU A 315 -4.66 -11.20 -10.61
CA LEU A 315 -5.52 -10.04 -10.36
C LEU A 315 -5.96 -9.94 -8.90
N MET A 316 -6.19 -11.07 -8.23
CA MET A 316 -6.51 -11.10 -6.79
C MET A 316 -5.38 -10.50 -5.94
N THR A 317 -4.12 -10.58 -6.36
CA THR A 317 -3.01 -9.90 -5.67
C THR A 317 -3.25 -8.39 -5.59
N TYR A 318 -3.77 -7.79 -6.65
CA TYR A 318 -4.15 -6.37 -6.65
C TYR A 318 -5.21 -6.07 -5.58
N TYR A 319 -6.26 -6.86 -5.48
CA TYR A 319 -7.35 -6.65 -4.50
C TYR A 319 -6.88 -6.92 -3.07
N ARG A 320 -6.06 -7.94 -2.82
CA ARG A 320 -5.42 -8.20 -1.53
C ARG A 320 -4.65 -6.96 -1.06
N ASN A 321 -3.84 -6.40 -1.93
CA ASN A 321 -2.96 -5.29 -1.60
C ASN A 321 -3.69 -3.99 -1.27
N ASN A 322 -4.92 -3.83 -1.73
CA ASN A 322 -5.76 -2.68 -1.36
C ASN A 322 -6.03 -2.61 0.15
N VAL A 323 -6.05 -3.76 0.83
CA VAL A 323 -6.40 -3.87 2.26
C VAL A 323 -5.32 -4.55 3.12
N LEU A 324 -4.18 -4.91 2.53
CA LEU A 324 -3.10 -5.64 3.22
C LEU A 324 -2.64 -4.93 4.49
N HIS A 325 -2.56 -3.61 4.47
CA HIS A 325 -2.18 -2.76 5.61
C HIS A 325 -3.07 -2.97 6.84
N LEU A 326 -4.34 -3.35 6.67
CA LEU A 326 -5.28 -3.60 7.76
C LEU A 326 -4.98 -4.92 8.51
N PHE A 327 -4.35 -5.88 7.83
CA PHE A 327 -4.02 -7.19 8.36
C PHE A 327 -2.55 -7.33 8.78
N THR A 328 -1.73 -6.34 8.47
CA THR A 328 -0.26 -6.45 8.62
C THR A 328 0.18 -6.73 10.05
N LEU A 329 -0.30 -5.97 11.04
CA LEU A 329 0.12 -6.17 12.42
C LEU A 329 -0.42 -7.48 13.01
N PRO A 330 -1.71 -7.84 12.88
CA PRO A 330 -2.20 -9.15 13.30
C PRO A 330 -1.47 -10.31 12.62
N SER A 331 -1.15 -10.17 11.33
CA SER A 331 -0.40 -11.17 10.57
C SER A 331 1.06 -11.29 11.06
N LEU A 332 1.73 -10.17 11.35
CA LEU A 332 3.09 -10.18 11.90
C LEU A 332 3.14 -10.90 13.26
N ILE A 333 2.14 -10.67 14.12
CA ILE A 333 2.00 -11.41 15.39
C ILE A 333 1.79 -12.89 15.12
N ALA A 334 0.93 -13.26 14.17
CA ALA A 334 0.68 -14.64 13.81
C ALA A 334 1.94 -15.35 13.26
N CYS A 335 2.82 -14.62 12.56
CA CYS A 335 4.10 -15.16 12.07
C CYS A 335 5.00 -15.69 13.21
N ALA A 336 4.96 -15.11 14.41
CA ALA A 336 5.72 -15.57 15.56
C ALA A 336 5.37 -17.01 15.97
N PHE A 337 4.19 -17.51 15.56
CA PHE A 337 3.68 -18.84 15.92
C PHE A 337 3.84 -19.88 14.79
N ILE A 338 4.46 -19.55 13.66
CA ILE A 338 4.69 -20.50 12.56
C ILE A 338 5.58 -21.66 13.05
N GLY A 339 6.72 -21.36 13.68
CA GLY A 339 7.66 -22.33 14.23
C GLY A 339 7.49 -22.60 15.74
N ASN A 340 6.73 -21.77 16.46
CA ASN A 340 6.72 -21.75 17.92
C ASN A 340 5.33 -22.09 18.46
N ALA A 341 5.25 -22.99 19.43
CA ALA A 341 4.00 -23.34 20.10
C ALA A 341 3.59 -22.31 21.16
N VAL A 342 4.58 -21.74 21.85
CA VAL A 342 4.42 -20.74 22.90
C VAL A 342 5.43 -19.62 22.67
N VAL A 343 5.00 -18.36 22.80
CA VAL A 343 5.85 -17.18 22.62
C VAL A 343 5.56 -16.16 23.73
N GLY A 344 6.62 -15.60 24.31
CA GLY A 344 6.53 -14.55 25.31
C GLY A 344 6.02 -13.22 24.72
N THR A 345 5.28 -12.44 25.51
CA THR A 345 4.79 -11.12 25.08
C THR A 345 5.95 -10.20 24.68
N GLU A 346 7.05 -10.23 25.45
CA GLU A 346 8.24 -9.42 25.16
C GLU A 346 8.89 -9.81 23.83
N ASP A 347 8.92 -11.11 23.48
CA ASP A 347 9.48 -11.58 22.22
C ASP A 347 8.64 -11.12 21.02
N ILE A 348 7.30 -11.14 21.16
CA ILE A 348 6.38 -10.64 20.14
C ILE A 348 6.53 -9.12 19.98
N GLN A 349 6.63 -8.38 21.07
CA GLN A 349 6.87 -6.95 21.04
C GLN A 349 8.22 -6.63 20.40
N ARG A 350 9.27 -7.35 20.75
CA ARG A 350 10.61 -7.21 20.15
C ARG A 350 10.59 -7.47 18.66
N LEU A 351 9.91 -8.54 18.22
CA LEU A 351 9.72 -8.84 16.80
C LEU A 351 8.99 -7.69 16.09
N ALA A 352 7.88 -7.21 16.66
CA ALA A 352 7.14 -6.09 16.10
C ALA A 352 8.03 -4.84 15.99
N TRP A 353 8.78 -4.48 17.03
CA TRP A 353 9.70 -3.35 17.04
C TRP A 353 10.77 -3.41 15.94
N ARG A 354 11.23 -4.61 15.60
CA ARG A 354 12.30 -4.81 14.62
C ARG A 354 11.81 -4.88 13.17
N VAL A 355 10.65 -5.48 12.94
CA VAL A 355 10.11 -5.71 11.58
C VAL A 355 9.13 -4.61 11.15
N TYR A 356 8.26 -4.19 12.06
CA TYR A 356 7.20 -3.23 11.77
C TYR A 356 7.67 -1.92 11.12
N PRO A 357 8.78 -1.28 11.54
CA PRO A 357 9.22 -0.02 10.92
C PRO A 357 9.50 -0.12 9.42
N TYR A 358 9.98 -1.27 8.94
CA TYR A 358 10.21 -1.49 7.51
C TYR A 358 8.90 -1.70 6.74
N VAL A 359 8.01 -2.49 7.32
CA VAL A 359 6.70 -2.76 6.73
C VAL A 359 5.81 -1.51 6.79
N ALA A 360 5.91 -0.72 7.85
CA ALA A 360 5.17 0.53 8.02
C ALA A 360 5.51 1.56 6.95
N GLU A 361 6.78 1.67 6.59
CA GLU A 361 7.23 2.57 5.52
C GLU A 361 6.84 2.03 4.13
N GLU A 362 6.92 0.71 3.91
CA GLU A 362 6.51 0.08 2.65
C GLU A 362 5.00 0.21 2.40
N LEU A 363 4.18 0.05 3.44
CA LEU A 363 2.72 0.01 3.34
C LEU A 363 2.03 1.26 3.86
N PHE A 364 2.76 2.30 4.27
CA PHE A 364 2.23 3.53 4.86
C PHE A 364 1.28 3.24 6.04
N LEU A 365 1.77 2.45 7.01
CA LEU A 365 0.99 2.12 8.21
C LEU A 365 0.88 3.33 9.12
N LYS A 366 -0.21 3.37 9.90
CA LYS A 366 -0.56 4.59 10.64
C LYS A 366 0.16 4.73 11.98
N TRP A 367 0.43 3.61 12.67
CA TRP A 367 0.97 3.67 14.04
C TRP A 367 2.45 4.01 14.05
N GLY A 368 2.81 4.98 14.92
CA GLY A 368 4.21 5.29 15.23
C GLY A 368 4.84 4.26 16.17
N GLU A 369 6.15 4.38 16.35
CA GLU A 369 6.90 3.48 17.24
C GLU A 369 6.40 3.58 18.69
N GLU A 370 5.96 4.76 19.14
CA GLU A 370 5.45 5.00 20.50
C GLU A 370 4.12 4.28 20.79
N GLU A 371 3.26 4.11 19.77
CA GLU A 371 1.97 3.45 19.90
C GLU A 371 2.05 1.93 19.74
N LEU A 372 3.16 1.42 19.17
CA LEU A 372 3.28 0.04 18.70
C LEU A 372 3.08 -0.98 19.83
N ALA A 373 3.64 -0.76 21.00
CA ALA A 373 3.54 -1.68 22.13
C ALA A 373 2.07 -1.87 22.59
N ASP A 374 1.31 -0.78 22.67
CA ASP A 374 -0.10 -0.80 23.05
C ASP A 374 -0.96 -1.47 21.98
N VAL A 375 -0.67 -1.19 20.69
CA VAL A 375 -1.43 -1.79 19.59
C VAL A 375 -1.15 -3.30 19.48
N VAL A 376 0.10 -3.73 19.68
CA VAL A 376 0.46 -5.16 19.77
C VAL A 376 -0.30 -5.84 20.92
N SER A 377 -0.31 -5.24 22.10
CA SER A 377 -1.00 -5.80 23.27
C SER A 377 -2.50 -5.95 23.02
N ARG A 378 -3.16 -4.91 22.51
CA ARG A 378 -4.59 -4.97 22.14
C ARG A 378 -4.88 -6.01 21.05
N THR A 379 -3.98 -6.17 20.09
CA THR A 379 -4.16 -7.16 19.03
C THR A 379 -4.02 -8.58 19.56
N LEU A 380 -3.08 -8.85 20.46
CA LEU A 380 -2.94 -10.13 21.14
C LEU A 380 -4.19 -10.51 21.93
N GLU A 381 -4.76 -9.57 22.70
CA GLU A 381 -6.01 -9.78 23.40
C GLU A 381 -7.16 -10.12 22.44
N THR A 382 -7.27 -9.36 21.35
CA THR A 382 -8.31 -9.63 20.34
C THR A 382 -8.15 -11.01 19.70
N LEU A 383 -6.92 -11.44 19.40
CA LEU A 383 -6.66 -12.77 18.84
C LEU A 383 -7.02 -13.87 19.85
N ALA A 384 -6.82 -13.63 21.15
CA ALA A 384 -7.24 -14.55 22.20
C ALA A 384 -8.78 -14.61 22.33
N ASP A 385 -9.45 -13.47 22.35
CA ASP A 385 -10.92 -13.39 22.37
C ASP A 385 -11.58 -14.07 21.17
N LEU A 386 -10.90 -14.08 20.02
CA LEU A 386 -11.31 -14.79 18.82
C LEU A 386 -10.93 -16.29 18.85
N GLY A 387 -10.23 -16.74 19.89
CA GLY A 387 -9.82 -18.13 20.10
C GLY A 387 -8.74 -18.61 19.13
N VAL A 388 -7.99 -17.71 18.49
CA VAL A 388 -6.84 -18.06 17.61
C VAL A 388 -5.50 -17.99 18.33
N LEU A 389 -5.49 -17.47 19.56
CA LEU A 389 -4.41 -17.58 20.54
C LEU A 389 -5.01 -17.92 21.91
N GLU A 390 -4.19 -18.44 22.81
CA GLU A 390 -4.54 -18.73 24.20
C GLU A 390 -3.51 -18.09 25.12
N ARG A 391 -3.97 -17.49 26.24
CA ARG A 391 -3.06 -17.03 27.29
C ARG A 391 -2.47 -18.23 28.03
N VAL A 392 -1.21 -18.14 28.38
CA VAL A 392 -0.57 -19.13 29.26
C VAL A 392 -0.77 -18.68 30.71
N GLU A 393 -1.43 -19.50 31.52
CA GLU A 393 -1.65 -19.19 32.93
C GLU A 393 -0.33 -19.01 33.67
N GLY A 394 -0.24 -17.95 34.48
CA GLY A 394 0.94 -17.67 35.31
C GLY A 394 2.16 -17.14 34.54
N ALA A 395 2.05 -16.87 33.23
CA ALA A 395 3.15 -16.34 32.42
C ALA A 395 2.68 -15.22 31.48
N ALA A 396 3.55 -14.26 31.22
CA ALA A 396 3.33 -13.25 30.17
C ALA A 396 3.64 -13.85 28.78
N ALA A 397 2.87 -14.87 28.39
CA ALA A 397 3.08 -15.64 27.18
C ALA A 397 1.76 -16.07 26.52
N TRP A 398 1.85 -16.40 25.25
CA TRP A 398 0.73 -16.79 24.41
C TRP A 398 1.03 -18.14 23.75
N ARG A 399 -0.02 -18.95 23.59
CA ARG A 399 0.07 -20.27 22.97
C ARG A 399 -0.79 -20.31 21.72
N ARG A 400 -0.28 -20.92 20.64
CA ARG A 400 -1.10 -21.25 19.48
C ARG A 400 -2.06 -22.41 19.81
N PRO A 401 -3.21 -22.49 19.15
CA PRO A 401 -4.10 -23.64 19.26
C PRO A 401 -3.40 -24.95 18.82
N PRO A 402 -3.93 -26.12 19.24
CA PRO A 402 -3.40 -27.41 18.81
C PRO A 402 -3.29 -27.52 17.29
N PRO A 403 -2.18 -28.07 16.72
CA PRO A 403 -1.89 -28.05 15.28
C PRO A 403 -3.01 -28.59 14.38
N ASN A 404 -3.81 -29.54 14.87
CA ASN A 404 -4.88 -30.19 14.12
C ASN A 404 -6.25 -29.51 14.35
N SER A 405 -6.29 -28.34 14.95
CA SER A 405 -7.53 -27.60 15.20
C SER A 405 -7.85 -26.65 14.05
N PRO A 406 -9.13 -26.36 13.76
CA PRO A 406 -9.53 -25.34 12.80
C PRO A 406 -8.95 -23.95 13.12
N ARG A 407 -8.75 -23.65 14.41
CA ARG A 407 -8.17 -22.38 14.88
C ARG A 407 -6.67 -22.25 14.53
N ALA A 408 -5.91 -23.35 14.57
CA ALA A 408 -4.52 -23.35 14.14
C ALA A 408 -4.39 -23.06 12.63
N VAL A 409 -5.29 -23.61 11.81
CA VAL A 409 -5.37 -23.31 10.38
C VAL A 409 -5.67 -21.82 10.16
N GLN A 410 -6.64 -21.26 10.91
CA GLN A 410 -6.97 -19.84 10.82
C GLN A 410 -5.81 -18.92 11.17
N LEU A 411 -5.06 -19.23 12.23
CA LEU A 411 -3.86 -18.49 12.62
C LEU A 411 -2.76 -18.59 11.55
N SER A 412 -2.56 -19.77 10.99
CA SER A 412 -1.59 -19.98 9.90
C SER A 412 -1.94 -19.18 8.65
N LEU A 413 -3.22 -19.14 8.24
CA LEU A 413 -3.68 -18.34 7.11
C LEU A 413 -3.52 -16.84 7.36
N LEU A 414 -3.75 -16.38 8.59
CA LEU A 414 -3.50 -14.99 8.95
C LEU A 414 -2.01 -14.63 8.80
N ALA A 415 -1.09 -15.50 9.24
CA ALA A 415 0.34 -15.29 9.10
C ALA A 415 0.77 -15.13 7.62
N GLN A 416 0.15 -15.87 6.70
CA GLN A 416 0.48 -15.82 5.27
C GLN A 416 0.28 -14.43 4.63
N SER A 417 -0.51 -13.54 5.22
CA SER A 417 -0.71 -12.18 4.69
C SER A 417 0.58 -11.35 4.68
N THR A 418 1.50 -11.55 5.63
CA THR A 418 2.73 -10.74 5.77
C THR A 418 4.01 -11.56 5.56
N VAL A 419 3.96 -12.89 5.71
CA VAL A 419 5.16 -13.74 5.65
C VAL A 419 5.97 -13.54 4.37
N GLN A 420 5.32 -13.38 3.20
CA GLN A 420 6.01 -13.13 1.93
C GLN A 420 6.82 -11.83 1.91
N THR A 421 6.38 -10.82 2.65
CA THR A 421 7.15 -9.57 2.81
C THR A 421 8.41 -9.82 3.64
N ILE A 422 8.30 -10.60 4.72
CA ILE A 422 9.44 -10.96 5.57
C ILE A 422 10.42 -11.87 4.81
N GLU A 423 9.93 -12.82 4.02
CA GLU A 423 10.74 -13.67 3.15
C GLU A 423 11.56 -12.84 2.15
N ARG A 424 10.95 -11.81 1.54
CA ARG A 424 11.63 -10.91 0.63
C ARG A 424 12.72 -10.09 1.34
N TYR A 425 12.46 -9.62 2.57
CA TYR A 425 13.46 -8.92 3.38
C TYR A 425 14.63 -9.85 3.74
N TYR A 426 14.32 -11.07 4.18
CA TYR A 426 15.34 -12.07 4.48
C TYR A 426 16.18 -12.42 3.25
N LEU A 427 15.55 -12.59 2.09
CA LEU A 427 16.26 -12.82 0.82
C LEU A 427 17.28 -11.71 0.52
N ALA A 428 16.88 -10.44 0.70
CA ALA A 428 17.78 -9.30 0.45
C ALA A 428 18.97 -9.30 1.44
N ILE A 429 18.72 -9.57 2.71
CA ILE A 429 19.74 -9.65 3.75
C ILE A 429 20.68 -10.83 3.48
N ALA A 430 20.13 -12.02 3.20
CA ALA A 430 20.90 -13.22 2.90
C ALA A 430 21.80 -13.04 1.67
N THR A 431 21.25 -12.43 0.60
CA THR A 431 22.02 -12.13 -0.62
C THR A 431 23.18 -11.17 -0.34
N LEU A 432 22.95 -10.12 0.46
CA LEU A 432 23.99 -9.16 0.83
C LEU A 432 25.04 -9.78 1.74
N THR A 433 24.62 -10.53 2.76
CA THR A 433 25.53 -11.19 3.70
C THR A 433 26.42 -12.23 3.00
N HIS A 434 25.82 -13.00 2.08
CA HIS A 434 26.57 -14.00 1.31
C HIS A 434 27.61 -13.36 0.37
N ALA A 435 27.26 -12.24 -0.26
CA ALA A 435 28.21 -11.51 -1.12
C ALA A 435 29.39 -10.90 -0.35
N GLY A 436 29.20 -10.56 0.93
CA GLY A 436 30.18 -9.90 1.77
C GLY A 436 30.08 -8.36 1.76
N SER A 437 30.62 -7.76 2.82
CA SER A 437 30.69 -6.29 2.96
C SER A 437 31.65 -5.70 1.95
N GLY A 438 31.27 -4.58 1.30
CA GLY A 438 32.11 -3.88 0.32
C GLY A 438 32.16 -4.51 -1.07
N VAL A 439 31.22 -5.43 -1.42
CA VAL A 439 31.22 -6.15 -2.68
C VAL A 439 30.14 -5.67 -3.67
N LEU A 440 28.95 -5.36 -3.19
CA LEU A 440 27.81 -4.99 -4.04
C LEU A 440 27.45 -3.51 -3.93
N THR A 441 27.02 -2.91 -5.04
CA THR A 441 26.29 -1.64 -5.02
C THR A 441 24.81 -1.90 -4.70
N ALA A 442 24.06 -0.88 -4.26
CA ALA A 442 22.62 -0.97 -4.04
C ALA A 442 21.86 -1.46 -5.29
N LYS A 443 22.28 -0.99 -6.48
CA LYS A 443 21.69 -1.39 -7.76
C LYS A 443 21.95 -2.87 -8.05
N ALA A 444 23.19 -3.34 -7.86
CA ALA A 444 23.58 -4.73 -8.10
C ALA A 444 22.86 -5.68 -7.11
N LEU A 445 22.74 -5.29 -5.83
CA LEU A 445 21.99 -6.06 -4.84
C LEU A 445 20.52 -6.20 -5.25
N ALA A 446 19.84 -5.12 -5.61
CA ALA A 446 18.43 -5.19 -6.02
C ALA A 446 18.21 -6.06 -7.27
N GLU A 447 19.14 -6.02 -8.22
CA GLU A 447 19.11 -6.87 -9.43
C GLU A 447 19.31 -8.34 -9.10
N ARG A 448 20.29 -8.64 -8.25
CA ARG A 448 20.55 -10.00 -7.78
C ARG A 448 19.38 -10.56 -6.97
N CYS A 449 18.81 -9.79 -6.05
CA CYS A 449 17.61 -10.18 -5.31
C CYS A 449 16.42 -10.48 -6.23
N GLN A 450 16.21 -9.68 -7.28
CA GLN A 450 15.15 -9.93 -8.26
C GLN A 450 15.36 -11.27 -8.97
N LEU A 451 16.56 -11.56 -9.47
CA LEU A 451 16.87 -12.82 -10.17
C LEU A 451 16.73 -14.03 -9.24
N THR A 452 17.23 -13.93 -8.02
CA THR A 452 17.10 -14.98 -6.99
C THR A 452 15.63 -15.24 -6.64
N ALA A 453 14.84 -14.18 -6.45
CA ALA A 453 13.40 -14.29 -6.21
C ALA A 453 12.64 -14.94 -7.36
N GLN A 454 12.97 -14.59 -8.63
CA GLN A 454 12.42 -15.26 -9.80
C GLN A 454 12.73 -16.75 -9.82
N ARG A 455 13.97 -17.13 -9.52
CA ARG A 455 14.40 -18.52 -9.45
C ARG A 455 13.66 -19.29 -8.35
N ILE A 456 13.50 -18.70 -7.16
CA ILE A 456 12.71 -19.28 -6.06
C ILE A 456 11.26 -19.48 -6.48
N THR A 457 10.67 -18.49 -7.15
CA THR A 457 9.30 -18.58 -7.66
C THR A 457 9.11 -19.74 -8.64
N MET A 458 10.08 -19.96 -9.55
CA MET A 458 10.03 -21.06 -10.51
C MET A 458 10.20 -22.43 -9.85
N LEU A 459 11.06 -22.53 -8.83
CA LEU A 459 11.38 -23.81 -8.17
C LEU A 459 10.31 -24.23 -7.16
N TYR A 460 9.72 -23.27 -6.45
CA TYR A 460 8.83 -23.53 -5.31
C TYR A 460 7.38 -23.07 -5.51
N GLY A 461 7.05 -22.52 -6.71
CA GLY A 461 5.68 -22.20 -7.06
C GLY A 461 5.08 -21.02 -6.29
N PHE A 462 5.88 -20.03 -5.89
CA PHE A 462 5.37 -18.81 -5.28
C PHE A 462 4.54 -18.01 -6.30
N ASN A 463 3.23 -17.96 -6.11
CA ASN A 463 2.30 -17.31 -7.03
C ASN A 463 2.10 -15.81 -6.73
N SER A 464 3.10 -15.12 -6.22
CA SER A 464 3.04 -13.69 -5.95
C SER A 464 3.97 -12.91 -6.89
N PRO A 465 3.43 -12.18 -7.87
CA PRO A 465 4.23 -11.36 -8.78
C PRO A 465 5.13 -10.33 -8.07
N GLU A 466 4.74 -9.93 -6.86
CA GLU A 466 5.47 -8.95 -6.05
C GLU A 466 6.72 -9.52 -5.38
N PHE A 467 6.81 -10.84 -5.24
CA PHE A 467 7.97 -11.46 -4.58
C PHE A 467 9.26 -11.15 -5.33
N SER A 468 9.20 -11.02 -6.65
CA SER A 468 10.34 -10.66 -7.52
C SER A 468 10.31 -9.20 -8.02
N ASP A 469 9.52 -8.31 -7.39
CA ASP A 469 9.47 -6.90 -7.80
C ASP A 469 10.73 -6.15 -7.36
N ARG A 470 11.52 -5.74 -8.34
CA ARG A 470 12.75 -4.96 -8.12
C ARG A 470 12.52 -3.63 -7.39
N ALA A 471 11.36 -3.00 -7.60
CA ALA A 471 11.05 -1.73 -6.94
C ALA A 471 10.93 -1.90 -5.42
N LEU A 472 10.36 -3.01 -4.96
CA LEU A 472 10.26 -3.34 -3.54
C LEU A 472 11.63 -3.66 -2.91
N PHE A 473 12.53 -4.34 -3.64
CA PHE A 473 13.91 -4.52 -3.19
C PHE A 473 14.66 -3.20 -3.08
N ASN A 474 14.54 -2.32 -4.08
CA ASN A 474 15.15 -0.99 -4.02
C ASN A 474 14.66 -0.17 -2.83
N GLN A 475 13.35 -0.23 -2.55
CA GLN A 475 12.76 0.45 -1.40
C GLN A 475 13.30 -0.10 -0.08
N PHE A 476 13.37 -1.41 0.09
CA PHE A 476 13.90 -2.03 1.30
C PHE A 476 15.38 -1.71 1.51
N ILE A 477 16.20 -1.75 0.46
CA ILE A 477 17.62 -1.38 0.52
C ILE A 477 17.77 0.10 0.92
N ALA A 478 16.93 1.00 0.37
CA ALA A 478 16.93 2.41 0.76
C ALA A 478 16.56 2.60 2.23
N LEU A 479 15.64 1.80 2.76
CA LEU A 479 15.26 1.82 4.19
C LEU A 479 16.41 1.33 5.08
N LEU A 480 17.12 0.27 4.69
CA LEU A 480 18.30 -0.20 5.42
C LEU A 480 19.39 0.88 5.49
N LEU A 481 19.60 1.63 4.40
CA LEU A 481 20.51 2.77 4.34
C LEU A 481 20.03 3.94 5.23
N ALA A 482 18.76 4.32 5.14
CA ALA A 482 18.18 5.40 5.94
C ALA A 482 18.24 5.11 7.44
N ARG A 483 18.06 3.83 7.83
CA ARG A 483 18.15 3.37 9.23
C ARG A 483 19.57 3.01 9.66
N ARG A 484 20.55 3.23 8.80
CA ARG A 484 21.97 2.97 9.07
C ARG A 484 22.30 1.52 9.46
N VAL A 485 21.46 0.57 9.03
CA VAL A 485 21.74 -0.89 9.14
C VAL A 485 22.85 -1.26 8.16
N ILE A 486 22.87 -0.62 7.00
CA ILE A 486 23.95 -0.67 6.01
C ILE A 486 24.36 0.76 5.64
N ARG A 487 25.55 0.91 5.07
CA ARG A 487 26.07 2.21 4.62
C ARG A 487 26.68 2.11 3.22
N THR A 488 26.80 3.23 2.54
CA THR A 488 27.53 3.31 1.28
C THR A 488 28.96 3.77 1.56
N GLY A 489 29.92 2.91 1.24
CA GLY A 489 31.33 3.24 1.37
C GLY A 489 31.84 4.25 0.32
N PRO A 490 33.10 4.69 0.40
CA PRO A 490 33.67 5.68 -0.52
C PRO A 490 33.67 5.25 -1.99
N THR A 491 33.68 3.96 -2.25
CA THR A 491 33.64 3.34 -3.60
C THR A 491 32.22 3.15 -4.15
N GLY A 492 31.18 3.55 -3.39
CA GLY A 492 29.77 3.34 -3.77
C GLY A 492 29.25 1.92 -3.47
N LEU A 493 30.09 1.09 -2.82
CA LEU A 493 29.72 -0.26 -2.42
C LEU A 493 29.03 -0.24 -1.05
N LEU A 494 28.14 -1.22 -0.82
CA LEU A 494 27.42 -1.39 0.44
C LEU A 494 28.31 -2.05 1.49
N GLU A 495 28.43 -1.40 2.63
CA GLU A 495 29.15 -1.88 3.80
C GLU A 495 28.17 -2.15 4.94
N PHE A 496 28.44 -3.19 5.73
CA PHE A 496 27.63 -3.56 6.89
C PHE A 496 28.53 -4.19 7.98
N ASP A 497 27.99 -4.26 9.18
CA ASP A 497 28.60 -4.82 10.36
C ASP A 497 27.68 -5.88 11.03
N GLU A 498 27.93 -6.20 12.30
CA GLU A 498 27.15 -7.18 13.07
C GLU A 498 25.67 -6.80 13.25
N VAL A 499 25.27 -5.54 13.00
CA VAL A 499 23.85 -5.13 13.08
C VAL A 499 23.02 -5.88 12.06
N LEU A 500 23.57 -6.09 10.84
CA LEU A 500 22.87 -6.85 9.79
C LEU A 500 22.65 -8.32 10.20
N ALA A 501 23.62 -8.94 10.87
CA ALA A 501 23.50 -10.32 11.36
C ALA A 501 22.36 -10.45 12.39
N ARG A 502 22.16 -9.44 13.23
CA ARG A 502 21.04 -9.42 14.20
C ARG A 502 19.68 -9.31 13.49
N VAL A 503 19.59 -8.49 12.46
CA VAL A 503 18.36 -8.40 11.65
C VAL A 503 18.07 -9.72 10.92
N ALA A 504 19.09 -10.43 10.46
CA ALA A 504 18.94 -11.76 9.88
C ALA A 504 18.40 -12.80 10.91
N ALA A 505 18.92 -12.79 12.13
CA ALA A 505 18.47 -13.69 13.20
C ALA A 505 17.00 -13.47 13.59
N ASP A 506 16.51 -12.22 13.53
CA ASP A 506 15.09 -11.92 13.79
C ASP A 506 14.17 -12.49 12.72
N ALA A 507 14.58 -12.47 11.47
CA ALA A 507 13.83 -13.13 10.39
C ALA A 507 13.77 -14.65 10.57
N GLU A 508 14.79 -15.26 11.16
CA GLU A 508 14.82 -16.69 11.51
C GLU A 508 13.74 -17.07 12.53
N PHE A 509 13.37 -16.19 13.41
CA PHE A 509 12.32 -16.43 14.40
C PHE A 509 10.93 -16.60 13.79
N VAL A 510 10.66 -15.98 12.63
CA VAL A 510 9.33 -15.94 11.99
C VAL A 510 9.22 -16.77 10.72
N LEU A 511 10.34 -17.13 10.09
CA LEU A 511 10.35 -17.93 8.87
C LEU A 511 10.52 -19.42 9.17
N SER A 512 9.81 -20.25 8.41
CA SER A 512 10.01 -21.70 8.52
C SER A 512 11.43 -22.09 8.09
N GLU A 513 11.97 -23.15 8.70
CA GLU A 513 13.29 -23.68 8.37
C GLU A 513 13.41 -24.05 6.89
N GLN A 514 12.36 -24.63 6.32
CA GLN A 514 12.30 -24.99 4.90
C GLN A 514 12.48 -23.78 3.98
N ILE A 515 11.82 -22.66 4.26
CA ILE A 515 11.92 -21.42 3.46
C ILE A 515 13.30 -20.82 3.60
N ARG A 516 13.84 -20.75 4.83
CA ARG A 516 15.19 -20.23 5.08
C ARG A 516 16.24 -21.04 4.31
N HIS A 517 16.14 -22.38 4.40
CA HIS A 517 17.03 -23.28 3.68
C HIS A 517 16.95 -23.10 2.16
N SER A 518 15.73 -22.97 1.60
CA SER A 518 15.52 -22.74 0.18
C SER A 518 16.15 -21.42 -0.30
N ILE A 519 16.00 -20.34 0.48
CA ILE A 519 16.62 -19.04 0.17
C ILE A 519 18.15 -19.16 0.21
N LEU A 520 18.71 -19.77 1.25
CA LEU A 520 20.16 -19.95 1.39
C LEU A 520 20.76 -20.82 0.28
N GLN A 521 20.10 -21.93 -0.11
CA GLN A 521 20.56 -22.77 -1.21
C GLN A 521 20.61 -22.01 -2.55
N VAL A 522 19.60 -21.21 -2.84
CA VAL A 522 19.55 -20.46 -4.10
C VAL A 522 20.58 -19.32 -4.10
N THR A 523 20.78 -18.65 -2.97
CA THR A 523 21.79 -17.58 -2.85
C THR A 523 23.23 -18.12 -2.93
N GLN A 524 23.49 -19.31 -2.43
CA GLN A 524 24.81 -19.98 -2.48
C GLN A 524 25.15 -20.55 -3.86
N ALA A 525 24.15 -20.95 -4.65
CA ALA A 525 24.35 -21.53 -5.98
C ALA A 525 24.77 -20.52 -7.06
N GLU A 526 24.86 -19.22 -6.72
CA GLU A 526 25.18 -18.14 -7.66
C GLU A 526 26.67 -17.68 -7.64
N VAL A 527 27.56 -18.48 -7.05
CA VAL A 527 29.03 -18.21 -7.04
C VAL A 527 29.73 -18.88 -8.22
#